data_7db23e1b657bd4623e96f9a61dfd0a2a
#
_entry.id   7db23e1b657bd4623e96f9a61dfd0a2a
#
_cell.length_a   1.000
_cell.length_b   1.000
_cell.length_c   1.000
_cell.angle_alpha   90.00
_cell.angle_beta   90.00
_cell.angle_gamma   90.00
#
_symmetry.space_group_name_H-M   'P 1'
#
loop_
_entity.id
_entity.type
_entity.pdbx_description
1 polymer ?
#
loop_
_entity_poly.entity_id
_entity_poly.type
_entity_poly.pdbx_seq_one_letter_code
_entity_poly.pdbx_strand_id
1 'polypeptide(L)'
;LFINGHGGNVEPMATAMRNISLQMKGIHEGIDTSEVRTHYDYEELLNKDSEIDIRYTSYWETHDQDFIKNIIEDDVWPGHAGEYETSVALYMFPDLVDRDAIKNDPLGTSINASKEKGEQIYNDIMKQYSKIISNMLG
;
A
#
# COMPACT_ATOMS: atom_id res chain seq x y z
N LEU A 1 11.06 -3.80 -2.77
CA LEU A 1 9.75 -3.37 -2.28
C LEU A 1 9.29 -2.12 -3.02
N PHE A 2 8.07 -2.15 -3.57
CA PHE A 2 7.38 -0.99 -4.15
C PHE A 2 6.21 -0.59 -3.25
N ILE A 3 6.11 0.69 -2.93
CA ILE A 3 5.06 1.24 -2.08
C ILE A 3 4.18 2.15 -2.93
N ASN A 4 2.90 1.82 -2.99
CA ASN A 4 1.92 2.58 -3.75
C ASN A 4 1.23 3.63 -2.87
N GLY A 5 1.06 4.83 -3.41
CA GLY A 5 0.37 5.95 -2.77
C GLY A 5 -0.92 6.39 -3.48
N HIS A 6 -1.41 5.67 -4.50
CA HIS A 6 -2.61 6.09 -5.24
C HIS A 6 -3.44 4.89 -5.73
N GLY A 7 -4.74 4.91 -5.46
CA GLY A 7 -5.67 3.81 -5.79
C GLY A 7 -5.68 3.42 -7.26
N GLY A 8 -5.57 4.39 -8.18
CA GLY A 8 -5.51 4.14 -9.63
C GLY A 8 -4.28 3.34 -10.09
N ASN A 9 -3.26 3.20 -9.26
CA ASN A 9 -2.05 2.43 -9.58
C ASN A 9 -2.15 0.95 -9.14
N VAL A 10 -3.15 0.56 -8.35
CA VAL A 10 -3.23 -0.79 -7.75
C VAL A 10 -3.19 -1.87 -8.82
N GLU A 11 -4.10 -1.85 -9.77
CA GLU A 11 -4.19 -2.89 -10.81
C GLU A 11 -3.05 -2.81 -11.84
N PRO A 12 -2.69 -1.64 -12.39
CA PRO A 12 -1.52 -1.52 -13.29
C PRO A 12 -0.22 -1.98 -12.64
N MET A 13 0.01 -1.63 -11.37
CA MET A 13 1.21 -2.05 -10.65
C MET A 13 1.22 -3.53 -10.35
N ALA A 14 0.09 -4.13 -9.94
CA ALA A 14 0.01 -5.57 -9.73
C ALA A 14 0.37 -6.34 -11.01
N THR A 15 -0.12 -5.89 -12.16
CA THR A 15 0.22 -6.47 -13.46
C THR A 15 1.70 -6.27 -13.79
N ALA A 16 2.23 -5.07 -13.62
CA ALA A 16 3.65 -4.78 -13.89
C ALA A 16 4.56 -5.61 -12.97
N MET A 17 4.24 -5.72 -11.70
CA MET A 17 5.01 -6.49 -10.72
C MET A 17 5.02 -7.99 -11.05
N ARG A 18 3.88 -8.54 -11.48
CA ARG A 18 3.82 -9.92 -11.96
C ARG A 18 4.77 -10.13 -13.14
N ASN A 19 4.69 -9.26 -14.14
CA ASN A 19 5.54 -9.37 -15.35
C ASN A 19 7.03 -9.22 -15.00
N ILE A 20 7.38 -8.25 -14.15
CA ILE A 20 8.78 -8.05 -13.70
C ILE A 20 9.26 -9.28 -12.94
N SER A 21 8.49 -9.81 -12.00
CA SER A 21 8.86 -11.00 -11.22
C SER A 21 9.12 -12.19 -12.12
N LEU A 22 8.28 -12.40 -13.13
CA LEU A 22 8.44 -13.49 -14.10
C LEU A 22 9.71 -13.30 -14.94
N GLN A 23 9.94 -12.10 -15.46
CA GLN A 23 11.13 -11.80 -16.24
C GLN A 23 12.42 -11.95 -15.41
N MET A 24 12.42 -11.45 -14.20
CA MET A 24 13.59 -11.54 -13.31
C MET A 24 13.90 -12.99 -12.93
N LYS A 25 12.88 -13.78 -12.58
CA LYS A 25 13.03 -15.23 -12.34
C LYS A 25 13.55 -15.93 -13.58
N GLY A 26 12.93 -15.69 -14.73
CA GLY A 26 13.34 -16.30 -16.00
C GLY A 26 14.77 -15.95 -16.41
N ILE A 27 15.19 -14.70 -16.26
CA ILE A 27 16.56 -14.26 -16.54
C ILE A 27 17.55 -14.92 -15.58
N HIS A 28 17.24 -14.92 -14.29
CA HIS A 28 18.12 -15.46 -13.26
C HIS A 28 18.29 -16.98 -13.39
N GLU A 29 17.20 -17.69 -13.71
CA GLU A 29 17.20 -19.15 -13.88
C GLU A 29 17.52 -19.59 -15.33
N GLY A 30 17.75 -18.66 -16.24
CA GLY A 30 18.01 -18.95 -17.65
C GLY A 30 16.77 -19.46 -18.41
N ILE A 31 15.56 -19.19 -17.92
CA ILE A 31 14.32 -19.58 -18.54
C ILE A 31 13.89 -18.54 -19.58
N ASP A 32 13.52 -18.98 -20.78
CA ASP A 32 12.91 -18.12 -21.78
C ASP A 32 11.45 -17.82 -21.41
N THR A 33 11.22 -16.61 -20.90
CA THR A 33 9.88 -16.16 -20.51
C THR A 33 8.98 -15.79 -21.70
N SER A 34 9.50 -15.76 -22.92
CA SER A 34 8.71 -15.47 -24.13
C SER A 34 7.67 -16.56 -24.43
N GLU A 35 7.90 -17.76 -23.92
CA GLU A 35 6.99 -18.91 -24.05
C GLU A 35 5.92 -18.99 -22.95
N VAL A 36 6.00 -18.17 -21.90
CA VAL A 36 5.02 -18.14 -20.81
C VAL A 36 3.71 -17.53 -21.31
N ARG A 37 2.72 -18.37 -21.61
CA ARG A 37 1.46 -17.96 -22.26
C ARG A 37 0.21 -18.34 -21.48
N THR A 38 0.32 -19.27 -20.52
CA THR A 38 -0.83 -19.78 -19.78
C THR A 38 -0.75 -19.42 -18.31
N HIS A 39 -1.89 -19.49 -17.62
CA HIS A 39 -1.93 -19.32 -16.17
C HIS A 39 -1.08 -20.36 -15.43
N TYR A 40 -1.03 -21.59 -15.93
CA TYR A 40 -0.21 -22.67 -15.38
C TYR A 40 1.29 -22.39 -15.49
N ASP A 41 1.73 -21.87 -16.63
CA ASP A 41 3.14 -21.50 -16.83
C ASP A 41 3.55 -20.41 -15.84
N TYR A 42 2.65 -19.45 -15.56
CA TYR A 42 2.85 -18.42 -14.55
C TYR A 42 2.92 -18.98 -13.13
N GLU A 43 1.99 -19.86 -12.77
CA GLU A 43 1.99 -20.49 -11.44
C GLU A 43 3.24 -21.33 -11.21
N GLU A 44 3.66 -22.12 -12.19
CA GLU A 44 4.87 -22.91 -12.10
C GLU A 44 6.10 -22.02 -11.89
N LEU A 45 6.22 -20.94 -12.66
CA LEU A 45 7.34 -20.02 -12.54
C LEU A 45 7.32 -19.24 -11.20
N LEU A 46 6.14 -18.85 -10.72
CA LEU A 46 6.01 -18.14 -9.44
C LEU A 46 6.30 -19.03 -8.23
N ASN A 47 6.04 -20.33 -8.33
CA ASN A 47 6.25 -21.29 -7.24
C ASN A 47 7.70 -21.79 -7.15
N LYS A 48 8.56 -21.47 -8.11
CA LYS A 48 9.97 -21.77 -8.01
C LYS A 48 10.65 -20.89 -6.95
N ASP A 49 11.51 -21.47 -6.14
CA ASP A 49 12.38 -20.73 -5.25
C ASP A 49 13.27 -19.79 -6.08
N SER A 50 13.24 -18.51 -5.75
CA SER A 50 14.03 -17.48 -6.41
C SER A 50 14.79 -16.68 -5.38
N GLU A 51 16.05 -16.35 -5.67
CA GLU A 51 16.85 -15.45 -4.84
C GLU A 51 16.33 -13.99 -4.87
N ILE A 52 15.41 -13.70 -5.78
CA ILE A 52 14.85 -12.36 -5.95
C ILE A 52 13.47 -12.28 -5.30
N ASP A 53 13.36 -11.53 -4.22
CA ASP A 53 12.09 -11.20 -3.56
C ASP A 53 11.62 -9.81 -4.01
N ILE A 54 10.53 -9.78 -4.78
CA ILE A 54 9.91 -8.54 -5.24
C ILE A 54 8.52 -8.43 -4.63
N ARG A 55 8.29 -7.36 -3.86
CA ARG A 55 7.00 -7.10 -3.21
C ARG A 55 6.43 -5.77 -3.61
N TYR A 56 5.11 -5.71 -3.65
CA TYR A 56 4.31 -4.52 -3.90
C TYR A 56 3.19 -4.45 -2.87
N THR A 57 2.93 -3.26 -2.35
CA THR A 57 1.83 -3.01 -1.44
C THR A 57 1.42 -1.54 -1.49
N SER A 58 0.16 -1.25 -1.25
CA SER A 58 -0.30 0.11 -1.00
C SER A 58 -0.14 0.43 0.48
N TYR A 59 0.19 1.69 0.83
CA TYR A 59 0.47 2.05 2.22
C TYR A 59 -0.73 1.79 3.16
N TRP A 60 -1.94 1.86 2.64
CA TRP A 60 -3.18 1.59 3.40
C TRP A 60 -3.51 0.10 3.56
N GLU A 61 -2.92 -0.79 2.78
CA GLU A 61 -3.17 -2.23 2.84
C GLU A 61 -2.39 -2.94 3.95
N THR A 62 -1.43 -2.27 4.57
CA THR A 62 -0.54 -2.87 5.57
C THR A 62 -1.16 -2.99 6.95
N HIS A 63 -2.24 -2.26 7.21
CA HIS A 63 -2.90 -2.23 8.51
C HIS A 63 -3.68 -3.53 8.82
N ASP A 64 -3.72 -3.87 10.10
CA ASP A 64 -4.72 -4.78 10.61
C ASP A 64 -6.12 -4.14 10.53
N GLN A 65 -7.12 -4.91 10.09
CA GLN A 65 -8.48 -4.42 9.91
C GLN A 65 -9.12 -3.96 11.23
N ASP A 66 -8.82 -4.64 12.33
CA ASP A 66 -9.34 -4.26 13.64
C ASP A 66 -8.67 -2.97 14.15
N PHE A 67 -7.38 -2.78 13.85
CA PHE A 67 -6.68 -1.52 14.15
C PHE A 67 -7.38 -0.34 13.49
N ILE A 68 -7.64 -0.40 12.20
CA ILE A 68 -8.26 0.71 11.46
C ILE A 68 -9.69 0.97 11.94
N LYS A 69 -10.51 -0.05 12.14
CA LYS A 69 -11.89 0.08 12.66
C LYS A 69 -11.97 0.73 14.04
N ASN A 70 -10.92 0.63 14.83
CA ASN A 70 -10.86 1.26 16.15
C ASN A 70 -10.44 2.74 16.10
N ILE A 71 -9.87 3.19 14.99
CA ILE A 71 -9.34 4.55 14.84
C ILE A 71 -10.20 5.40 13.93
N ILE A 72 -10.62 4.85 12.80
CA ILE A 72 -11.37 5.55 11.75
C ILE A 72 -12.87 5.32 11.96
N GLU A 73 -13.62 6.40 11.99
CA GLU A 73 -15.08 6.40 12.15
C GLU A 73 -15.79 6.31 10.80
N ASP A 74 -15.12 6.73 9.71
CA ASP A 74 -15.66 6.64 8.36
C ASP A 74 -15.63 5.19 7.85
N ASP A 75 -16.72 4.74 7.26
CA ASP A 75 -16.81 3.41 6.63
C ASP A 75 -15.98 3.30 5.35
N VAL A 76 -15.58 4.44 4.76
CA VAL A 76 -14.83 4.52 3.49
C VAL A 76 -13.41 4.99 3.75
N TRP A 77 -12.47 4.07 3.82
CA TRP A 77 -11.04 4.37 3.93
C TRP A 77 -10.23 3.54 2.90
N PRO A 78 -9.06 4.01 2.45
CA PRO A 78 -8.42 5.28 2.81
C PRO A 78 -9.16 6.51 2.29
N GLY A 79 -10.04 6.37 1.30
CA GLY A 79 -10.78 7.45 0.67
C GLY A 79 -9.88 8.43 -0.11
N HIS A 80 -10.42 9.62 -0.41
CA HIS A 80 -9.67 10.75 -0.94
C HIS A 80 -9.94 11.97 -0.05
N ALA A 81 -8.89 12.50 0.57
CA ALA A 81 -8.96 13.59 1.53
C ALA A 81 -10.00 13.37 2.66
N GLY A 82 -10.37 12.09 2.91
CA GLY A 82 -11.25 11.71 4.01
C GLY A 82 -10.53 11.68 5.36
N GLU A 83 -11.18 11.11 6.37
CA GLU A 83 -10.67 11.07 7.74
C GLU A 83 -9.25 10.49 7.83
N TYR A 84 -8.99 9.39 7.13
CA TYR A 84 -7.70 8.70 7.14
C TYR A 84 -6.57 9.56 6.60
N GLU A 85 -6.66 10.00 5.34
CA GLU A 85 -5.59 10.77 4.69
C GLU A 85 -5.42 12.15 5.33
N THR A 86 -6.52 12.81 5.69
CA THR A 86 -6.48 14.11 6.35
C THR A 86 -5.83 14.01 7.73
N SER A 87 -6.08 12.92 8.49
CA SER A 87 -5.41 12.69 9.77
C SER A 87 -3.90 12.55 9.61
N VAL A 88 -3.45 11.76 8.64
CA VAL A 88 -2.01 11.61 8.34
C VAL A 88 -1.40 12.95 7.92
N ALA A 89 -2.09 13.73 7.08
CA ALA A 89 -1.64 15.05 6.67
C ALA A 89 -1.54 16.03 7.85
N LEU A 90 -2.51 16.01 8.77
CA LEU A 90 -2.50 16.81 9.99
C LEU A 90 -1.32 16.48 10.92
N TYR A 91 -0.89 15.22 10.95
CA TYR A 91 0.26 14.79 11.71
C TYR A 91 1.58 15.21 11.05
N MET A 92 1.74 14.90 9.76
CA MET A 92 3.01 15.07 9.06
C MET A 92 3.26 16.48 8.56
N PHE A 93 2.20 17.18 8.14
CA PHE A 93 2.27 18.46 7.43
C PHE A 93 1.21 19.44 7.93
N PRO A 94 1.11 19.71 9.25
CA PRO A 94 -0.01 20.46 9.84
C PRO A 94 -0.17 21.88 9.27
N ASP A 95 0.92 22.48 8.80
CA ASP A 95 0.93 23.84 8.24
C ASP A 95 0.43 23.89 6.79
N LEU A 96 0.33 22.72 6.12
CA LEU A 96 -0.16 22.62 4.75
C LEU A 96 -1.64 22.21 4.67
N VAL A 97 -2.27 21.91 5.82
CA VAL A 97 -3.67 21.47 5.86
C VAL A 97 -4.58 22.67 6.13
N ASP A 98 -5.51 22.92 5.22
CA ASP A 98 -6.57 23.92 5.38
C ASP A 98 -7.63 23.42 6.37
N ARG A 99 -7.57 23.92 7.61
CA ARG A 99 -8.50 23.52 8.68
C ARG A 99 -9.91 24.06 8.47
N ASP A 100 -10.07 25.11 7.71
CA ASP A 100 -11.40 25.64 7.41
C ASP A 100 -12.07 24.82 6.28
N ALA A 101 -11.29 24.27 5.37
CA ALA A 101 -11.78 23.28 4.43
C ALA A 101 -12.30 22.01 5.12
N ILE A 102 -11.59 21.50 6.15
CA ILE A 102 -12.06 20.37 6.96
C ILE A 102 -13.42 20.65 7.61
N LYS A 103 -13.57 21.81 8.27
CA LYS A 103 -14.83 22.20 8.94
C LYS A 103 -15.99 22.35 7.99
N ASN A 104 -15.71 22.73 6.74
CA ASN A 104 -16.70 23.00 5.72
C ASN A 104 -16.78 21.88 4.68
N ASP A 105 -16.23 20.71 4.97
CA ASP A 105 -16.27 19.54 4.08
C ASP A 105 -17.72 19.17 3.74
N PRO A 106 -18.15 19.34 2.48
CA PRO A 106 -19.54 19.10 2.09
C PRO A 106 -19.95 17.63 2.16
N LEU A 107 -18.98 16.72 2.20
CA LEU A 107 -19.20 15.29 2.32
C LEU A 107 -19.08 14.81 3.78
N GLY A 108 -18.52 15.63 4.65
CA GLY A 108 -18.28 15.29 6.05
C GLY A 108 -17.22 14.22 6.30
N THR A 109 -16.55 13.75 5.25
CA THR A 109 -15.63 12.61 5.33
C THR A 109 -14.32 12.93 6.05
N SER A 110 -13.94 14.21 6.14
CA SER A 110 -12.72 14.65 6.83
C SER A 110 -12.96 15.24 8.23
N ILE A 111 -14.22 15.40 8.63
CA ILE A 111 -14.57 16.16 9.85
C ILE A 111 -14.04 15.51 11.13
N ASN A 112 -13.90 14.20 11.16
CA ASN A 112 -13.39 13.42 12.28
C ASN A 112 -11.87 13.25 12.23
N ALA A 113 -11.18 13.85 11.25
CA ALA A 113 -9.74 13.78 11.14
C ALA A 113 -9.04 14.49 12.29
N SER A 114 -8.01 13.87 12.84
CA SER A 114 -7.19 14.47 13.90
C SER A 114 -5.71 14.12 13.75
N LYS A 115 -4.88 14.96 14.35
CA LYS A 115 -3.44 14.74 14.41
C LYS A 115 -3.10 13.45 15.17
N GLU A 116 -3.83 13.16 16.23
CA GLU A 116 -3.63 11.99 17.09
C GLU A 116 -3.94 10.70 16.34
N LYS A 117 -5.02 10.66 15.53
CA LYS A 117 -5.32 9.55 14.62
C LYS A 117 -4.20 9.41 13.58
N GLY A 118 -3.76 10.51 13.01
CA GLY A 118 -2.67 10.53 12.04
C GLY A 118 -1.36 9.97 12.58
N GLU A 119 -1.01 10.30 13.82
CA GLU A 119 0.16 9.75 14.51
C GLU A 119 0.07 8.22 14.67
N GLN A 120 -1.08 7.72 15.10
CA GLN A 120 -1.30 6.28 15.27
C GLN A 120 -1.20 5.54 13.94
N ILE A 121 -1.85 6.06 12.90
CA ILE A 121 -1.83 5.50 11.53
C ILE A 121 -0.39 5.48 11.01
N TYR A 122 0.31 6.60 11.08
CA TYR A 122 1.69 6.72 10.61
C TYR A 122 2.63 5.75 11.32
N ASN A 123 2.53 5.66 12.63
CA ASN A 123 3.38 4.75 13.42
C ASN A 123 3.10 3.28 13.09
N ASP A 124 1.84 2.91 12.84
CA ASP A 124 1.53 1.56 12.40
C ASP A 124 2.05 1.27 10.99
N ILE A 125 1.90 2.20 10.04
CA ILE A 125 2.50 2.10 8.69
C ILE A 125 4.00 1.81 8.81
N MET A 126 4.72 2.62 9.58
CA MET A 126 6.18 2.47 9.75
C MET A 126 6.54 1.13 10.38
N LYS A 127 5.78 0.68 11.36
CA LYS A 127 5.95 -0.63 12.00
C LYS A 127 5.74 -1.79 11.02
N GLN A 128 4.68 -1.73 10.21
CA GLN A 128 4.38 -2.78 9.24
C GLN A 128 5.44 -2.83 8.12
N TYR A 129 5.84 -1.69 7.58
CA TYR A 129 6.92 -1.65 6.58
C TYR A 129 8.25 -2.12 7.13
N SER A 130 8.59 -1.79 8.38
CA SER A 130 9.79 -2.30 9.03
C SER A 130 9.80 -3.83 9.10
N LYS A 131 8.64 -4.46 9.40
CA LYS A 131 8.50 -5.92 9.37
C LYS A 131 8.65 -6.49 7.96
N ILE A 132 8.00 -5.87 6.97
CA ILE A 132 8.08 -6.32 5.58
C ILE A 132 9.53 -6.28 5.10
N ILE A 133 10.23 -5.17 5.33
CA ILE A 133 11.64 -5.00 4.95
C ILE A 133 12.52 -6.01 5.68
N SER A 134 12.34 -6.19 6.99
CA SER A 134 13.11 -7.19 7.74
C SER A 134 12.91 -8.60 7.20
N ASN A 135 11.70 -8.97 6.85
CA ASN A 135 11.40 -10.28 6.26
C ASN A 135 11.95 -10.46 4.84
N MET A 136 12.22 -9.37 4.12
CA MET A 136 12.87 -9.41 2.79
C MET A 136 14.39 -9.52 2.89
N LEU A 137 14.97 -9.12 4.01
CA LEU A 137 16.42 -9.14 4.22
C LEU A 137 16.93 -10.43 4.88
N GLY A 138 16.04 -11.25 5.40
CA GLY A 138 16.32 -12.54 6.06
C GLY A 138 16.61 -12.36 7.54
#